data_ece0917dafc8f86a524d82c1df30bc0a
#
_entry.id   ece0917dafc8f86a524d82c1df30bc0a
#
_cell.length_a   1.000
_cell.length_b   1.000
_cell.length_c   1.000
_cell.angle_alpha   90.00
_cell.angle_beta   90.00
_cell.angle_gamma   90.00
#
_symmetry.space_group_name_H-M   'P 1'
#
loop_
_entity.id
_entity.type
_entity.pdbx_description
1 polymer ?
#
loop_
_entity_poly.entity_id
_entity_poly.type
_entity_poly.pdbx_seq_one_letter_code
_entity_poly.pdbx_strand_id
1 'polypeptide(L)'
;ITELSHGDPSTGWAVCLASDHVFHIASFFSEQAQQELFGDDGHFCAPHRAAPTGTAEPVSGGYRVSGTWDYCSGITHATHFIATAMGPVPGTDGPPVPLACVLPRKDYTVLDDWGGGATIGLQGTGSNSVRVDDAFVPAHLVEPYDWKGFDLPSDGTPGYRLHRNPMYLGRSLTVYYG
;
A
#
# COMPACT_ATOMS: atom_id res chain seq x y z
N ILE A 1 -18.04 0.55 8.49
CA ILE A 1 -17.05 1.52 9.04
C ILE A 1 -17.74 2.43 10.04
N THR A 2 -18.85 3.10 9.70
CA THR A 2 -19.57 4.03 10.58
C THR A 2 -19.89 3.41 11.95
N GLU A 3 -20.45 2.20 11.99
CA GLU A 3 -20.76 1.49 13.23
C GLU A 3 -19.50 1.21 14.07
N LEU A 4 -18.41 0.78 13.43
CA LEU A 4 -17.12 0.58 14.11
C LEU A 4 -16.58 1.88 14.69
N SER A 5 -16.67 2.98 13.93
CA SER A 5 -16.19 4.30 14.36
C SER A 5 -17.00 4.89 15.52
N HIS A 6 -18.28 4.54 15.67
CA HIS A 6 -19.08 4.90 16.83
C HIS A 6 -18.56 4.22 18.12
N GLY A 7 -18.07 2.97 17.99
CA GLY A 7 -17.47 2.24 19.10
C GLY A 7 -16.04 2.70 19.42
N ASP A 8 -15.20 2.76 18.38
CA ASP A 8 -13.82 3.23 18.46
C ASP A 8 -13.36 3.80 17.10
N PRO A 9 -13.09 5.12 17.04
CA PRO A 9 -12.64 5.79 15.83
C PRO A 9 -11.32 5.24 15.28
N SER A 10 -10.41 4.77 16.12
CA SER A 10 -9.13 4.18 15.70
C SER A 10 -9.33 2.88 14.93
N THR A 11 -10.21 2.03 15.45
CA THR A 11 -10.60 0.77 14.78
C THR A 11 -11.30 1.06 13.45
N GLY A 12 -12.26 1.99 13.44
CA GLY A 12 -12.95 2.40 12.21
C GLY A 12 -11.98 2.89 11.13
N TRP A 13 -11.00 3.70 11.52
CA TRP A 13 -9.95 4.19 10.64
C TRP A 13 -9.06 3.06 10.09
N ALA A 14 -8.57 2.17 10.96
CA ALA A 14 -7.71 1.07 10.54
C ALA A 14 -8.41 0.11 9.56
N VAL A 15 -9.69 -0.23 9.81
CA VAL A 15 -10.49 -1.08 8.91
C VAL A 15 -10.77 -0.37 7.58
N CYS A 16 -11.03 0.94 7.61
CA CYS A 16 -11.21 1.73 6.39
C CYS A 16 -9.97 1.65 5.49
N LEU A 17 -8.80 1.93 6.04
CA LEU A 17 -7.54 1.87 5.30
C LEU A 17 -7.22 0.46 4.79
N ALA A 18 -7.36 -0.55 5.63
CA ALA A 18 -7.11 -1.94 5.23
C ALA A 18 -7.99 -2.34 4.04
N SER A 19 -9.27 -1.97 4.06
CA SER A 19 -10.20 -2.25 2.96
C SER A 19 -9.80 -1.52 1.67
N ASP A 20 -9.40 -0.24 1.77
CA ASP A 20 -8.98 0.56 0.63
C ASP A 20 -7.73 -0.03 -0.05
N HIS A 21 -6.75 -0.45 0.74
CA HIS A 21 -5.51 -1.00 0.21
C HIS A 21 -5.72 -2.37 -0.46
N VAL A 22 -6.67 -3.18 -0.01
CA VAL A 22 -7.10 -4.40 -0.72
C VAL A 22 -7.65 -4.04 -2.11
N PHE A 23 -8.51 -3.01 -2.19
CA PHE A 23 -9.02 -2.55 -3.48
C PHE A 23 -7.92 -2.02 -4.39
N HIS A 24 -6.92 -1.37 -3.84
CA HIS A 24 -5.76 -0.90 -4.61
C HIS A 24 -5.03 -2.08 -5.26
N ILE A 25 -4.69 -3.11 -4.50
CA ILE A 25 -4.05 -4.32 -5.04
C ILE A 25 -4.94 -4.98 -6.09
N ALA A 26 -6.22 -5.21 -5.79
CA ALA A 26 -7.16 -5.87 -6.70
C ALA A 26 -7.38 -5.09 -8.02
N SER A 27 -7.16 -3.78 -8.00
CA SER A 27 -7.40 -2.91 -9.15
C SER A 27 -6.18 -2.75 -10.05
N PHE A 28 -4.99 -2.61 -9.48
CA PHE A 28 -3.81 -2.19 -10.21
C PHE A 28 -2.75 -3.29 -10.40
N PHE A 29 -2.71 -4.28 -9.50
CA PHE A 29 -1.69 -5.31 -9.58
C PHE A 29 -2.11 -6.47 -10.47
N SER A 30 -1.12 -7.14 -11.07
CA SER A 30 -1.33 -8.28 -11.96
C SER A 30 -2.01 -9.45 -11.25
N GLU A 31 -2.60 -10.38 -12.00
CA GLU A 31 -3.19 -11.60 -11.45
C GLU A 31 -2.17 -12.44 -10.67
N GLN A 32 -0.92 -12.50 -11.16
CA GLN A 32 0.18 -13.17 -10.45
C GLN A 32 0.42 -12.56 -9.06
N ALA A 33 0.49 -11.23 -8.98
CA ALA A 33 0.66 -10.53 -7.71
C ALA A 33 -0.51 -10.79 -6.76
N GLN A 34 -1.75 -10.75 -7.27
CA GLN A 34 -2.93 -10.99 -6.46
C GLN A 34 -3.00 -12.41 -5.92
N GLN A 35 -2.64 -13.41 -6.74
CA GLN A 35 -2.57 -14.81 -6.30
C GLN A 35 -1.54 -15.00 -5.18
N GLU A 36 -0.37 -14.35 -5.30
CA GLU A 36 0.68 -14.41 -4.27
C GLU A 36 0.24 -13.69 -2.98
N LEU A 37 -0.30 -12.47 -3.10
CA LEU A 37 -0.61 -11.61 -1.95
C LEU A 37 -1.84 -12.07 -1.17
N PHE A 38 -2.87 -12.54 -1.85
CA PHE A 38 -4.10 -12.98 -1.19
C PHE A 38 -4.03 -14.44 -0.75
N GLY A 39 -3.18 -15.27 -1.37
CA GLY A 39 -3.07 -16.69 -1.07
C GLY A 39 -4.40 -17.43 -1.18
N ASP A 40 -4.50 -18.58 -0.54
CA ASP A 40 -5.71 -19.40 -0.55
C ASP A 40 -6.79 -18.93 0.44
N ASP A 41 -6.41 -18.20 1.48
CA ASP A 41 -7.28 -17.73 2.55
C ASP A 41 -7.72 -16.25 2.40
N GLY A 42 -7.18 -15.54 1.42
CA GLY A 42 -7.49 -14.13 1.17
C GLY A 42 -6.99 -13.18 2.26
N HIS A 43 -6.12 -13.64 3.16
CA HIS A 43 -5.65 -12.84 4.30
C HIS A 43 -4.55 -11.87 3.90
N PHE A 44 -4.95 -10.69 3.46
CA PHE A 44 -4.06 -9.57 3.15
C PHE A 44 -4.43 -8.33 3.95
N CYS A 45 -3.48 -7.81 4.71
CA CYS A 45 -3.61 -6.56 5.44
C CYS A 45 -2.31 -5.77 5.28
N ALA A 46 -2.38 -4.63 4.61
CA ALA A 46 -1.21 -3.81 4.34
C ALA A 46 -1.55 -2.31 4.47
N PRO A 47 -0.97 -1.59 5.41
CA PRO A 47 -0.94 -0.14 5.33
C PRO A 47 -0.20 0.33 4.08
N HIS A 48 -0.63 1.47 3.56
CA HIS A 48 0.02 2.14 2.45
C HIS A 48 0.42 3.56 2.86
N ARG A 49 1.65 3.92 2.60
CA ARG A 49 2.10 5.30 2.74
C ARG A 49 2.37 5.91 1.37
N ALA A 50 1.45 6.77 0.93
CA ALA A 50 1.46 7.37 -0.41
C ALA A 50 2.61 8.36 -0.66
N ALA A 51 3.20 8.93 0.40
CA ALA A 51 4.34 9.83 0.24
C ALA A 51 5.57 9.04 -0.24
N PRO A 52 6.19 9.42 -1.37
CA PRO A 52 7.33 8.70 -1.94
C PRO A 52 8.65 9.09 -1.25
N THR A 53 8.78 8.71 0.03
CA THR A 53 9.94 9.04 0.86
C THR A 53 11.08 8.04 0.74
N GLY A 54 10.88 6.92 0.03
CA GLY A 54 11.91 5.91 -0.23
C GLY A 54 12.44 5.94 -1.65
N THR A 55 13.42 5.07 -1.89
CA THR A 55 14.01 4.80 -3.21
C THR A 55 13.75 3.35 -3.62
N ALA A 56 13.56 3.13 -4.91
CA ALA A 56 13.43 1.82 -5.54
C ALA A 56 14.46 1.72 -6.68
N GLU A 57 15.57 1.05 -6.41
CA GLU A 57 16.66 0.88 -7.37
C GLU A 57 16.43 -0.39 -8.19
N PRO A 58 16.39 -0.33 -9.54
CA PRO A 58 16.14 -1.49 -10.36
C PRO A 58 17.31 -2.47 -10.28
N VAL A 59 16.99 -3.75 -10.12
CA VAL A 59 17.92 -4.87 -10.13
C VAL A 59 17.35 -6.02 -10.97
N SER A 60 18.14 -7.05 -11.22
CA SER A 60 17.65 -8.22 -11.94
C SER A 60 16.43 -8.83 -11.25
N GLY A 61 15.30 -8.89 -11.93
CA GLY A 61 14.05 -9.48 -11.45
C GLY A 61 13.17 -8.60 -10.54
N GLY A 62 13.58 -7.36 -10.23
CA GLY A 62 12.81 -6.48 -9.34
C GLY A 62 13.53 -5.21 -8.95
N TYR A 63 13.34 -4.82 -7.70
CA TYR A 63 13.89 -3.59 -7.13
C TYR A 63 14.52 -3.84 -5.76
N ARG A 64 15.54 -3.04 -5.42
CA ARG A 64 16.00 -2.82 -4.04
C ARG A 64 15.31 -1.59 -3.49
N VAL A 65 14.58 -1.76 -2.40
CA VAL A 65 13.78 -0.69 -1.79
C VAL A 65 14.39 -0.31 -0.45
N SER A 66 14.58 1.00 -0.25
CA SER A 66 15.05 1.55 1.01
C SER A 66 14.31 2.83 1.36
N GLY A 67 14.07 3.07 2.64
CA GLY A 67 13.44 4.29 3.11
C GLY A 67 12.83 4.19 4.49
N THR A 68 12.23 5.29 4.93
CA THR A 68 11.44 5.37 6.15
C THR A 68 10.13 6.08 5.84
N TRP A 69 9.04 5.49 6.26
CA TRP A 69 7.68 6.01 6.08
C TRP A 69 7.00 6.16 7.43
N ASP A 70 6.51 7.34 7.71
CA ASP A 70 5.76 7.68 8.92
C ASP A 70 4.26 7.43 8.76
N TYR A 71 3.51 7.46 9.85
CA TYR A 71 2.05 7.37 9.86
C TYR A 71 1.48 6.13 9.15
N CYS A 72 2.10 4.96 9.34
CA CYS A 72 1.65 3.69 8.76
C CYS A 72 0.55 3.06 9.63
N SER A 73 -0.67 3.62 9.59
CA SER A 73 -1.79 3.19 10.42
C SER A 73 -2.11 1.71 10.27
N GLY A 74 -2.19 0.97 11.38
CA GLY A 74 -2.47 -0.46 11.40
C GLY A 74 -1.26 -1.37 11.17
N ILE A 75 -0.06 -0.82 11.05
CA ILE A 75 1.16 -1.59 10.71
C ILE A 75 1.50 -2.68 11.72
N THR A 76 1.08 -2.53 12.98
CA THR A 76 1.33 -3.52 14.03
C THR A 76 0.60 -4.85 13.79
N HIS A 77 -0.46 -4.84 13.01
CA HIS A 77 -1.28 -6.00 12.66
C HIS A 77 -1.16 -6.41 11.19
N ALA A 78 -0.29 -5.77 10.45
CA ALA A 78 -0.16 -5.95 9.01
C ALA A 78 0.59 -7.23 8.65
N THR A 79 0.15 -7.89 7.57
CA THR A 79 0.88 -8.99 6.92
C THR A 79 1.91 -8.46 5.93
N HIS A 80 1.62 -7.30 5.33
CA HIS A 80 2.45 -6.62 4.34
C HIS A 80 2.49 -5.12 4.61
N PHE A 81 3.35 -4.43 3.86
CA PHE A 81 3.42 -2.97 3.80
C PHE A 81 3.51 -2.53 2.34
N ILE A 82 2.74 -1.51 1.96
CA ILE A 82 2.83 -0.90 0.64
C ILE A 82 3.64 0.40 0.79
N ALA A 83 4.88 0.36 0.36
CA ALA A 83 5.79 1.50 0.36
C ALA A 83 5.69 2.26 -0.96
N THR A 84 5.48 3.59 -0.92
CA THR A 84 5.70 4.39 -2.12
C THR A 84 7.15 4.87 -2.14
N ALA A 85 7.88 4.48 -3.19
CA ALA A 85 9.28 4.78 -3.39
C ALA A 85 9.53 5.37 -4.79
N MET A 86 10.56 6.20 -4.94
CA MET A 86 10.94 6.77 -6.24
C MET A 86 11.83 5.79 -7.00
N GLY A 87 11.43 5.43 -8.21
CA GLY A 87 12.22 4.56 -9.10
C GLY A 87 11.74 4.63 -10.55
N PRO A 88 12.52 4.11 -11.51
CA PRO A 88 12.06 4.01 -12.90
C PRO A 88 10.94 2.98 -13.03
N VAL A 89 10.01 3.20 -13.96
CA VAL A 89 8.94 2.23 -14.28
C VAL A 89 9.57 0.92 -14.73
N PRO A 90 9.05 -0.26 -14.33
CA PRO A 90 9.58 -1.55 -14.74
C PRO A 90 9.77 -1.67 -16.26
N GLY A 91 10.97 -2.08 -16.68
CA GLY A 91 11.29 -2.25 -18.11
C GLY A 91 11.53 -0.97 -18.90
N THR A 92 11.68 0.19 -18.24
CA THR A 92 11.97 1.47 -18.89
C THR A 92 13.23 2.13 -18.31
N ASP A 93 13.88 2.95 -19.12
CA ASP A 93 14.99 3.84 -18.71
C ASP A 93 14.47 5.27 -18.45
N GLY A 94 13.19 5.41 -18.12
CA GLY A 94 12.56 6.71 -17.85
C GLY A 94 13.02 7.36 -16.53
N PRO A 95 12.61 8.62 -16.31
CA PRO A 95 12.87 9.28 -15.02
C PRO A 95 12.16 8.55 -13.89
N PRO A 96 12.68 8.63 -12.64
CA PRO A 96 12.00 8.06 -11.48
C PRO A 96 10.59 8.63 -11.30
N VAL A 97 9.64 7.73 -11.05
CA VAL A 97 8.26 8.04 -10.70
C VAL A 97 7.90 7.39 -9.35
N PRO A 98 6.82 7.79 -8.69
CA PRO A 98 6.33 7.05 -7.53
C PRO A 98 5.94 5.63 -7.93
N LEU A 99 6.44 4.64 -7.21
CA LEU A 99 6.13 3.22 -7.36
C LEU A 99 5.52 2.71 -6.06
N ALA A 100 4.42 1.97 -6.14
CA ALA A 100 3.88 1.19 -5.02
C ALA A 100 4.61 -0.16 -4.97
N CYS A 101 5.36 -0.39 -3.91
CA CYS A 101 6.16 -1.59 -3.69
C CYS A 101 5.55 -2.37 -2.51
N VAL A 102 5.16 -3.63 -2.73
CA VAL A 102 4.57 -4.47 -1.67
C VAL A 102 5.64 -5.32 -1.01
N LEU A 103 5.79 -5.17 0.31
CA LEU A 103 6.78 -5.89 1.11
C LEU A 103 6.09 -6.78 2.15
N PRO A 104 6.49 -8.06 2.30
CA PRO A 104 5.98 -8.90 3.38
C PRO A 104 6.57 -8.49 4.75
N ARG A 105 5.90 -8.86 5.83
CA ARG A 105 6.24 -8.46 7.22
C ARG A 105 7.71 -8.67 7.60
N LYS A 106 8.36 -9.67 7.05
CA LYS A 106 9.77 -10.02 7.34
C LYS A 106 10.80 -9.03 6.77
N ASP A 107 10.41 -8.22 5.78
CA ASP A 107 11.31 -7.37 5.01
C ASP A 107 11.29 -5.89 5.45
N TYR A 108 10.62 -5.59 6.55
CA TYR A 108 10.63 -4.25 7.14
C TYR A 108 10.62 -4.26 8.67
N THR A 109 11.09 -3.16 9.25
CA THR A 109 11.11 -2.91 10.69
C THR A 109 10.05 -1.87 11.05
N VAL A 110 9.19 -2.21 12.00
CA VAL A 110 8.25 -1.26 12.61
C VAL A 110 8.98 -0.53 13.73
N LEU A 111 8.99 0.79 13.68
CA LEU A 111 9.58 1.63 14.72
C LEU A 111 8.54 1.86 15.83
N ASP A 112 9.01 1.90 17.07
CA ASP A 112 8.13 2.16 18.24
C ASP A 112 8.07 3.66 18.53
N ASP A 113 7.41 4.40 17.63
CA ASP A 113 7.36 5.86 17.67
C ASP A 113 5.94 6.44 17.64
N TRP A 114 4.91 5.59 17.82
CA TRP A 114 3.52 6.03 17.88
C TRP A 114 2.93 5.93 19.29
N GLY A 115 2.26 6.97 19.76
CA GLY A 115 1.66 7.02 21.09
C GLY A 115 2.58 7.71 22.12
N GLY A 116 2.57 7.21 23.35
CA GLY A 116 3.45 7.73 24.43
C GLY A 116 3.26 9.21 24.78
N GLY A 117 2.10 9.81 24.44
CA GLY A 117 1.82 11.23 24.65
C GLY A 117 2.26 12.15 23.50
N ALA A 118 2.89 11.61 22.45
CA ALA A 118 3.28 12.39 21.27
C ALA A 118 2.10 12.66 20.32
N THR A 119 1.01 11.90 20.43
CA THR A 119 -0.17 12.01 19.57
C THR A 119 -1.39 12.45 20.38
N ILE A 120 -2.12 13.45 19.86
CA ILE A 120 -3.31 14.03 20.54
C ILE A 120 -4.54 13.11 20.38
N GLY A 121 -4.66 12.39 19.27
CA GLY A 121 -5.81 11.54 18.97
C GLY A 121 -5.47 10.31 18.15
N LEU A 122 -6.44 9.41 17.97
CA LEU A 122 -6.32 8.18 17.18
C LEU A 122 -5.12 7.30 17.61
N GLN A 123 -4.81 7.27 18.90
CA GLN A 123 -3.65 6.53 19.42
C GLN A 123 -3.74 5.03 19.14
N GLY A 124 -4.96 4.47 19.15
CA GLY A 124 -5.22 3.06 18.87
C GLY A 124 -4.97 2.63 17.42
N THR A 125 -4.68 3.56 16.49
CA THR A 125 -4.35 3.20 15.10
C THR A 125 -2.98 2.54 14.96
N GLY A 126 -2.10 2.68 15.96
CA GLY A 126 -0.74 2.13 15.90
C GLY A 126 0.03 2.60 14.65
N SER A 127 -0.07 3.92 14.34
CA SER A 127 0.50 4.50 13.12
C SER A 127 2.02 4.68 13.21
N ASN A 128 2.71 3.65 13.67
CA ASN A 128 4.16 3.64 13.77
C ASN A 128 4.82 3.85 12.41
N SER A 129 6.03 4.37 12.43
CA SER A 129 6.86 4.44 11.24
C SER A 129 7.39 3.06 10.85
N VAL A 130 7.66 2.91 9.55
CA VAL A 130 8.26 1.71 8.96
C VAL A 130 9.60 2.07 8.34
N ARG A 131 10.62 1.27 8.62
CA ARG A 131 11.92 1.34 7.96
C ARG A 131 12.15 0.09 7.13
N VAL A 132 12.62 0.31 5.90
CA VAL A 132 13.07 -0.71 4.96
C VAL A 132 14.53 -0.43 4.64
N ASP A 133 15.38 -1.44 4.81
CA ASP A 133 16.81 -1.35 4.56
C ASP A 133 17.17 -2.36 3.45
N ASP A 134 17.33 -1.88 2.20
CA ASP A 134 17.76 -2.64 1.03
C ASP A 134 16.98 -3.95 0.77
N ALA A 135 15.65 -3.92 0.94
CA ALA A 135 14.81 -5.09 0.72
C ALA A 135 14.59 -5.35 -0.77
N PHE A 136 14.67 -6.62 -1.18
CA PHE A 136 14.35 -7.02 -2.55
C PHE A 136 12.84 -7.19 -2.72
N VAL A 137 12.28 -6.48 -3.71
CA VAL A 137 10.87 -6.59 -4.10
C VAL A 137 10.79 -7.09 -5.54
N PRO A 138 10.17 -8.26 -5.80
CA PRO A 138 9.97 -8.76 -7.15
C PRO A 138 9.22 -7.79 -8.06
N ALA A 139 9.54 -7.75 -9.34
CA ALA A 139 8.96 -6.79 -10.28
C ALA A 139 7.42 -6.84 -10.35
N HIS A 140 6.80 -8.02 -10.21
CA HIS A 140 5.34 -8.17 -10.24
C HIS A 140 4.65 -7.65 -8.96
N LEU A 141 5.40 -7.34 -7.91
CA LEU A 141 4.92 -6.69 -6.68
C LEU A 141 5.22 -5.18 -6.65
N VAL A 142 5.55 -4.61 -7.82
CA VAL A 142 5.83 -3.18 -7.99
C VAL A 142 4.99 -2.62 -9.12
N GLU A 143 4.19 -1.59 -8.84
CA GLU A 143 3.36 -0.91 -9.83
C GLU A 143 3.57 0.60 -9.79
N PRO A 144 3.49 1.31 -10.92
CA PRO A 144 3.46 2.77 -10.92
C PRO A 144 2.32 3.30 -10.05
N TYR A 145 2.64 4.23 -9.17
CA TYR A 145 1.65 4.86 -8.30
C TYR A 145 1.34 6.28 -8.78
N ASP A 146 0.44 6.39 -9.74
CA ASP A 146 -0.12 7.67 -10.18
C ASP A 146 -1.52 7.88 -9.61
N TRP A 147 -1.57 8.56 -8.47
CA TRP A 147 -2.82 8.91 -7.83
C TRP A 147 -3.46 10.19 -8.38
N LYS A 148 -2.83 10.88 -9.32
CA LYS A 148 -3.34 12.11 -9.97
C LYS A 148 -4.02 11.83 -11.30
N GLY A 149 -3.56 10.84 -12.01
CA GLY A 149 -4.15 10.36 -13.25
C GLY A 149 -4.90 9.08 -12.96
N PHE A 150 -6.19 9.09 -13.04
CA PHE A 150 -6.99 7.87 -13.06
C PHE A 150 -6.84 7.15 -14.42
N ASP A 151 -5.63 7.18 -14.98
CA ASP A 151 -5.28 6.37 -16.15
C ASP A 151 -5.22 4.91 -15.68
N LEU A 152 -6.38 4.31 -15.82
CA LEU A 152 -6.62 2.93 -15.48
C LEU A 152 -5.76 2.04 -16.36
N PRO A 153 -5.12 1.01 -15.76
CA PRO A 153 -4.49 -0.01 -16.57
C PRO A 153 -5.54 -0.56 -17.54
N SER A 154 -5.26 -0.49 -18.81
CA SER A 154 -6.22 -0.62 -19.91
C SER A 154 -6.78 -1.99 -19.91
N ASP A 155 -6.97 -2.93 -19.41
CA ASP A 155 -7.71 -4.18 -19.67
C ASP A 155 -7.17 -5.47 -19.02
N GLY A 156 -6.08 -5.37 -18.29
CA GLY A 156 -5.39 -6.57 -17.83
C GLY A 156 -5.69 -6.99 -16.40
N THR A 157 -6.09 -6.05 -15.53
CA THR A 157 -6.24 -6.40 -14.11
C THR A 157 -7.57 -7.07 -13.78
N PRO A 158 -7.60 -8.04 -12.85
CA PRO A 158 -8.82 -8.72 -12.46
C PRO A 158 -9.94 -7.78 -12.03
N GLY A 159 -9.65 -6.75 -11.26
CA GLY A 159 -10.63 -5.77 -10.79
C GLY A 159 -11.28 -4.99 -11.95
N TYR A 160 -10.51 -4.56 -12.92
CA TYR A 160 -11.04 -3.91 -14.11
C TYR A 160 -11.91 -4.86 -14.94
N ARG A 161 -11.45 -6.09 -15.19
CA ARG A 161 -12.23 -7.10 -15.93
C ARG A 161 -13.57 -7.41 -15.25
N LEU A 162 -13.58 -7.47 -13.92
CA LEU A 162 -14.78 -7.81 -13.16
C LEU A 162 -15.78 -6.66 -13.12
N HIS A 163 -15.31 -5.46 -12.88
CA HIS A 163 -16.19 -4.31 -12.62
C HIS A 163 -16.39 -3.41 -13.84
N ARG A 164 -15.47 -3.39 -14.78
CA ARG A 164 -15.48 -2.58 -16.02
C ARG A 164 -15.87 -1.11 -15.81
N ASN A 165 -15.64 -0.62 -14.60
CA ASN A 165 -16.08 0.70 -14.19
C ASN A 165 -14.89 1.51 -13.67
N PRO A 166 -14.45 2.52 -14.45
CA PRO A 166 -13.38 3.43 -14.03
C PRO A 166 -13.61 4.09 -12.67
N MET A 167 -14.85 4.41 -12.36
CA MET A 167 -15.24 5.02 -11.07
C MET A 167 -15.01 4.09 -9.88
N TYR A 168 -15.01 2.78 -10.08
CA TYR A 168 -14.72 1.82 -9.04
C TYR A 168 -13.27 1.92 -8.58
N LEU A 169 -12.35 2.09 -9.51
CA LEU A 169 -10.91 2.24 -9.24
C LEU A 169 -10.56 3.61 -8.64
N GLY A 170 -11.31 4.65 -9.02
CA GLY A 170 -11.12 6.01 -8.46
C GLY A 170 -11.71 6.21 -7.08
N ARG A 171 -12.48 5.26 -6.56
CA ARG A 171 -13.16 5.40 -5.26
C ARG A 171 -12.32 5.05 -4.05
N SER A 172 -11.12 4.48 -4.22
CA SER A 172 -10.23 4.27 -3.09
C SER A 172 -10.00 5.56 -2.31
N LEU A 173 -9.84 6.69 -2.99
CA LEU A 173 -9.71 8.00 -2.34
C LEU A 173 -11.00 8.55 -1.72
N THR A 174 -12.18 8.16 -2.20
CA THR A 174 -13.44 8.66 -1.64
C THR A 174 -13.80 8.02 -0.30
N VAL A 175 -13.22 6.87 0.02
CA VAL A 175 -13.36 6.23 1.34
C VAL A 175 -12.70 7.07 2.43
N TYR A 176 -11.66 7.87 2.09
CA TYR A 176 -10.99 8.77 3.03
C TYR A 176 -11.79 10.03 3.35
N TYR A 177 -12.74 10.44 2.50
CA TYR A 177 -13.44 11.72 2.58
C TYR A 177 -14.96 11.59 2.77
N GLY A 178 -15.46 10.36 2.88
CA GLY A 178 -16.91 10.08 3.01
C GLY A 178 -17.46 9.96 4.44
#